data_47c0902472e7fb2d0549393ff06d87ae
#
_entry.id   47c0902472e7fb2d0549393ff06d87ae
#
_cell.length_a   1.000
_cell.length_b   1.000
_cell.length_c   1.000
_cell.angle_alpha   90.00
_cell.angle_beta   90.00
_cell.angle_gamma   90.00
#
_symmetry.space_group_name_H-M   'P 1'
#
loop_
_entity.id
_entity.type
_entity.pdbx_description
1 polymer ?
#
loop_
_entity_poly.entity_id
_entity_poly.type
_entity_poly.pdbx_seq_one_letter_code
_entity_poly.pdbx_strand_id
1 'polypeptide(L)'
;VLDTKHYGDEINRAWVFRALGYGHDVAWWKDLISNLRLVGYDGPISIEHEDSLMSIDEGLTKAVEVLKEAIMHDPKPTTMSWA
;
A
#
# COMPACT_ATOMS: atom_id res chain seq x y z
N VAL A 1 1.84 -1.09 6.60
CA VAL A 1 1.88 0.37 6.65
C VAL A 1 1.61 0.86 8.06
N LEU A 2 2.40 1.82 8.49
CA LEU A 2 2.27 2.42 9.80
C LEU A 2 1.15 3.46 9.82
N ASP A 3 0.24 3.32 10.76
CA ASP A 3 -0.84 4.27 10.97
C ASP A 3 -0.68 4.92 12.34
N THR A 4 -0.78 6.24 12.42
CA THR A 4 -0.52 7.02 13.64
C THR A 4 -1.77 7.31 14.45
N LYS A 5 -2.77 6.42 14.42
CA LYS A 5 -3.97 6.55 15.23
C LYS A 5 -3.76 5.96 16.62
N HIS A 6 -4.55 6.43 17.60
CA HIS A 6 -4.57 5.83 18.92
C HIS A 6 -5.52 4.64 18.95
N TYR A 7 -5.02 3.50 19.44
CA TYR A 7 -5.79 2.29 19.64
C TYR A 7 -5.65 1.87 21.11
N GLY A 8 -6.78 1.80 21.80
CA GLY A 8 -6.80 1.66 23.26
C GLY A 8 -6.07 0.44 23.81
N ASP A 9 -6.11 -0.68 23.09
CA ASP A 9 -5.50 -1.93 23.54
C ASP A 9 -3.98 -1.95 23.44
N GLU A 10 -3.41 -1.02 22.73
CA GLU A 10 -1.98 -0.91 22.54
C GLU A 10 -1.37 0.07 23.55
N ILE A 11 -1.96 0.22 24.64
CA ILE A 11 -1.65 1.10 25.80
C ILE A 11 -0.66 2.21 25.46
N ASN A 12 -1.17 3.42 25.27
CA ASN A 12 -0.38 4.62 24.98
C ASN A 12 0.36 4.57 23.64
N ARG A 13 0.08 3.58 22.80
CA ARG A 13 0.65 3.54 21.46
C ARG A 13 -0.05 4.57 20.57
N ALA A 14 0.74 5.42 19.91
CA ALA A 14 0.23 6.40 18.95
C ALA A 14 0.24 5.86 17.51
N TRP A 15 0.57 4.58 17.31
CA TRP A 15 0.66 3.96 15.99
C TRP A 15 0.34 2.48 16.05
N VAL A 16 -0.02 1.92 14.92
CA VAL A 16 -0.24 0.48 14.74
C VAL A 16 0.07 0.12 13.30
N PHE A 17 0.56 -1.09 13.07
CA PHE A 17 0.76 -1.61 11.72
C PHE A 17 -0.57 -2.08 11.15
N ARG A 18 -0.87 -1.66 9.91
CA ARG A 18 -2.10 -2.01 9.22
C ARG A 18 -1.80 -2.73 7.91
N ALA A 19 -2.63 -3.72 7.55
CA ALA A 19 -2.58 -4.35 6.24
C ALA A 19 -2.88 -3.32 5.14
N LEU A 20 -2.35 -3.54 3.93
CA LEU A 20 -2.61 -2.66 2.79
C LEU A 20 -4.12 -2.55 2.53
N GLY A 21 -4.58 -1.34 2.28
CA GLY A 21 -5.99 -1.02 2.11
C GLY A 21 -6.69 -0.64 3.40
N TYR A 22 -6.04 -0.84 4.54
CA TYR A 22 -6.56 -0.44 5.85
C TYR A 22 -5.64 0.64 6.43
N GLY A 23 -6.22 1.68 6.98
CA GLY A 23 -5.48 2.89 7.32
C GLY A 23 -5.31 3.81 6.12
N HIS A 24 -4.84 3.30 4.99
CA HIS A 24 -4.77 3.98 3.71
C HIS A 24 -5.55 3.17 2.67
N ASP A 25 -6.41 3.84 1.91
CA ASP A 25 -7.28 3.19 0.92
C ASP A 25 -6.56 2.95 -0.42
N VAL A 26 -7.28 2.35 -1.38
CA VAL A 26 -6.74 2.06 -2.71
C VAL A 26 -6.31 3.33 -3.42
N ALA A 27 -7.02 4.44 -3.25
CA ALA A 27 -6.66 5.71 -3.88
C ALA A 27 -5.29 6.20 -3.41
N TRP A 28 -4.99 6.05 -2.12
CA TRP A 28 -3.68 6.39 -1.58
C TRP A 28 -2.57 5.53 -2.20
N TRP A 29 -2.81 4.23 -2.35
CA TRP A 29 -1.85 3.31 -2.94
C TRP A 29 -1.64 3.58 -4.43
N LYS A 30 -2.71 3.91 -5.16
CA LYS A 30 -2.59 4.32 -6.56
C LYS A 30 -1.73 5.57 -6.70
N ASP A 31 -1.87 6.52 -5.80
CA ASP A 31 -1.07 7.74 -5.79
C ASP A 31 0.41 7.42 -5.53
N LEU A 32 0.70 6.58 -4.55
CA LEU A 32 2.06 6.15 -4.27
C LEU A 32 2.69 5.44 -5.48
N ILE A 33 1.99 4.49 -6.08
CA ILE A 33 2.47 3.76 -7.26
C ILE A 33 2.72 4.72 -8.43
N SER A 34 1.82 5.68 -8.64
CA SER A 34 2.00 6.70 -9.68
C SER A 34 3.28 7.50 -9.46
N ASN A 35 3.54 7.90 -8.23
CA ASN A 35 4.75 8.64 -7.90
C ASN A 35 6.02 7.81 -8.09
N LEU A 36 6.00 6.53 -7.71
CA LEU A 36 7.12 5.63 -7.97
C LEU A 36 7.40 5.49 -9.46
N ARG A 37 6.35 5.36 -10.25
CA ARG A 37 6.49 5.23 -11.70
C ARG A 37 7.00 6.53 -12.33
N LEU A 38 6.54 7.66 -11.82
CA LEU A 38 6.97 8.97 -12.31
C LEU A 38 8.48 9.18 -12.15
N VAL A 39 9.05 8.71 -11.03
CA VAL A 39 10.50 8.82 -10.79
C VAL A 39 11.30 7.67 -11.39
N GLY A 40 10.66 6.77 -12.14
CA GLY A 40 11.35 5.71 -12.87
C GLY A 40 11.65 4.45 -12.06
N TYR A 41 11.00 4.27 -10.92
CA TYR A 41 11.19 3.04 -10.15
C TYR A 41 10.56 1.85 -10.87
N ASP A 42 11.32 0.80 -11.09
CA ASP A 42 10.85 -0.44 -11.73
C ASP A 42 11.22 -1.71 -10.94
N GLY A 43 11.59 -1.53 -9.69
CA GLY A 43 11.96 -2.64 -8.81
C GLY A 43 10.76 -3.36 -8.21
N PRO A 44 11.01 -4.36 -7.38
CA PRO A 44 9.95 -5.12 -6.73
C PRO A 44 9.27 -4.32 -5.61
N ILE A 45 8.04 -4.75 -5.28
CA ILE A 45 7.33 -4.29 -4.10
C ILE A 45 7.07 -5.52 -3.24
N SER A 46 7.53 -5.47 -1.99
CA SER A 46 7.39 -6.57 -1.05
C SER A 46 6.29 -6.27 -0.03
N ILE A 47 5.54 -7.29 0.36
CA ILE A 47 4.50 -7.19 1.36
C ILE A 47 4.99 -7.86 2.64
N GLU A 48 4.92 -7.11 3.76
CA GLU A 48 5.09 -7.67 5.10
C GLU A 48 3.79 -7.47 5.87
N HIS A 49 3.27 -8.55 6.45
CA HIS A 49 2.05 -8.47 7.23
C HIS A 49 2.38 -8.40 8.71
N GLU A 50 1.98 -7.30 9.36
CA GLU A 50 2.16 -7.09 10.80
C GLU A 50 0.90 -6.53 11.46
N ASP A 51 -0.25 -6.59 10.79
CA ASP A 51 -1.51 -6.08 11.33
C ASP A 51 -2.04 -7.04 12.39
N SER A 52 -2.10 -6.60 13.64
CA SER A 52 -2.57 -7.42 14.76
C SER A 52 -4.09 -7.60 14.78
N LEU A 53 -4.82 -6.85 13.97
CA LEU A 53 -6.29 -6.91 13.89
C LEU A 53 -6.77 -7.87 12.80
N MET A 54 -5.88 -8.48 12.06
CA MET A 54 -6.21 -9.29 10.89
C MET A 54 -5.30 -10.51 10.83
N SER A 55 -5.85 -11.67 10.44
CA SER A 55 -5.05 -12.86 10.25
C SER A 55 -4.04 -12.68 9.12
N ILE A 56 -2.97 -13.48 9.15
CA ILE A 56 -1.94 -13.44 8.11
C ILE A 56 -2.56 -13.74 6.74
N ASP A 57 -3.36 -14.79 6.64
CA ASP A 57 -3.98 -15.19 5.37
C ASP A 57 -4.90 -14.12 4.80
N GLU A 58 -5.77 -13.58 5.63
CA GLU A 58 -6.68 -12.51 5.21
C GLU A 58 -5.90 -11.25 4.84
N GLY A 59 -4.94 -10.87 5.65
CA GLY A 59 -4.14 -9.66 5.43
C GLY A 59 -3.33 -9.73 4.15
N LEU A 60 -2.66 -10.85 3.89
CA LEU A 60 -1.90 -11.03 2.67
C LEU A 60 -2.79 -11.07 1.43
N THR A 61 -3.93 -11.76 1.50
CA THR A 61 -4.89 -11.83 0.40
C THR A 61 -5.39 -10.44 0.03
N LYS A 62 -5.81 -9.67 1.02
CA LYS A 62 -6.32 -8.32 0.80
C LYS A 62 -5.23 -7.36 0.32
N ALA A 63 -4.01 -7.50 0.82
CA ALA A 63 -2.88 -6.70 0.36
C ALA A 63 -2.58 -6.95 -1.11
N VAL A 64 -2.59 -8.20 -1.55
CA VAL A 64 -2.39 -8.56 -2.96
C VAL A 64 -3.49 -7.95 -3.83
N GLU A 65 -4.74 -8.01 -3.39
CA GLU A 65 -5.86 -7.43 -4.13
C GLU A 65 -5.71 -5.92 -4.30
N VAL A 66 -5.32 -5.21 -3.25
CA VAL A 66 -5.08 -3.76 -3.29
C VAL A 66 -3.94 -3.43 -4.24
N LEU A 67 -2.82 -4.14 -4.16
CA LEU A 67 -1.69 -3.90 -5.04
C LEU A 67 -2.01 -4.23 -6.51
N LYS A 68 -2.74 -5.30 -6.77
CA LYS A 68 -3.16 -5.63 -8.13
C LYS A 68 -4.02 -4.53 -8.75
N GLU A 69 -4.86 -3.90 -7.96
CA GLU A 69 -5.66 -2.77 -8.44
C GLU A 69 -4.82 -1.52 -8.63
N ALA A 70 -3.86 -1.27 -7.74
CA ALA A 70 -3.05 -0.07 -7.77
C ALA A 70 -1.93 -0.10 -8.84
N ILE A 71 -1.37 -1.28 -9.12
CA ILE A 71 -0.25 -1.42 -10.05
C ILE A 71 -0.72 -1.24 -11.50
N MET A 72 0.07 -0.53 -12.28
CA MET A 72 -0.14 -0.39 -13.71
C MET A 72 0.55 -1.56 -14.43
N HIS A 73 -0.18 -2.27 -15.29
CA HIS A 73 0.31 -3.50 -15.91
C HIS A 73 1.01 -3.26 -17.24
N ASP A 74 0.66 -2.19 -17.94
CA ASP A 74 1.29 -1.88 -19.21
C ASP A 74 2.62 -1.14 -19.02
N PRO A 75 3.58 -1.32 -19.90
CA PRO A 75 4.82 -0.55 -19.84
C PRO A 75 4.56 0.95 -19.92
N LYS A 76 5.40 1.71 -19.23
CA LYS A 76 5.36 3.16 -19.33
C LYS A 76 5.60 3.58 -20.78
N PRO A 77 4.79 4.50 -21.36
CA PRO A 77 5.04 5.02 -22.70
C PRO A 77 6.44 5.62 -22.82
N THR A 78 7.07 5.43 -24.00
CA THR A 78 8.41 5.95 -24.25
C THR A 78 8.41 7.44 -24.49
N THR A 79 7.29 7.99 -24.95
CA THR A 79 7.11 9.43 -25.12
C THR A 79 6.09 9.93 -24.12
N MET A 80 6.48 10.94 -23.33
CA MET A 80 5.58 11.61 -22.42
C MET A 80 4.89 12.75 -23.16
N SER A 81 3.59 12.63 -23.30
CA SER A 81 2.77 13.74 -23.77
C SER A 81 2.25 14.50 -22.55
N TRP A 82 2.60 15.75 -22.46
CA TRP A 82 2.09 16.61 -21.41
C TRP A 82 0.80 17.25 -21.90
N ALA A 83 -0.24 16.63 -21.50
CA ALA A 83 -1.56 17.23 -21.71
C ALA A 83 -2.02 17.89 -20.44
#